data_abecaf50b48f4ee716d38f69fc512383
#
_entry.id   abecaf50b48f4ee716d38f69fc512383
#
_cell.length_a   1.000
_cell.length_b   1.000
_cell.length_c   1.000
_cell.angle_alpha   90.00
_cell.angle_beta   90.00
_cell.angle_gamma   90.00
#
_symmetry.space_group_name_H-M   'P 1'
#
loop_
_entity.id
_entity.type
_entity.pdbx_description
1 polymer ?
#
loop_
_entity_poly.entity_id
_entity_poly.type
_entity_poly.pdbx_seq_one_letter_code
_entity_poly.pdbx_strand_id
1 'polypeptide(L)'
;MLMLAEKLLLHVLIILAPVLIYYIVSDNNRFGKSPYFIGALQGIAASLCLLFAHQEYGLYWDLRYIPLVLAILYGGPKAGLIVLGCILATRTYLGGDALVFGYISGILAASVPFLFVKKFNNIQSKIKRIKAAVLFGLWPNFIMLSVLLVFLLTQGNYEVKLEGNLEVLLYIISFGVIQVIGVGFASMLLEEAIERERMKEEIRRAEKLNTLGELAASIAHEVRNPLTVVKGFLQLMQKQEKGQNFQYLSLVLTELGRAESIINDYLNFAKPELKKIEKFYLYELITDVLLLINPLAMTKGVQINQYLEKNIVIETDKNQLKQALVNIVKNAIEATPQDGRVSVNMHLRDHQVCLTIKDTGKGMTSEQLSRIGSLFYSTKEKGTGLGTMVSIRIIETMDGRINYASKVDEGTEVTILLPVSELDSNLDEEKQVG
;
A
#
# COMPACT_ATOMS: atom_id res chain seq x y z
N MET A 1 -48.66 1.92 6.72
CA MET A 1 -47.52 2.76 7.17
C MET A 1 -46.74 2.11 8.31
N LEU A 2 -47.33 1.77 9.50
CA LEU A 2 -46.59 1.19 10.63
C LEU A 2 -45.94 -0.14 10.25
N MET A 3 -46.68 -1.06 9.64
CA MET A 3 -46.20 -2.37 9.19
C MET A 3 -45.08 -2.27 8.12
N LEU A 4 -45.08 -1.25 7.27
CA LEU A 4 -43.99 -0.97 6.32
C LEU A 4 -42.73 -0.49 7.04
N ALA A 5 -42.86 0.40 8.02
CA ALA A 5 -41.74 0.90 8.80
C ALA A 5 -41.07 -0.22 9.59
N GLU A 6 -41.81 -1.13 10.20
CA GLU A 6 -41.28 -2.31 10.90
C GLU A 6 -40.47 -3.22 9.96
N LYS A 7 -41.01 -3.52 8.77
CA LYS A 7 -40.29 -4.34 7.77
C LYS A 7 -39.03 -3.66 7.25
N LEU A 8 -39.10 -2.36 6.99
CA LEU A 8 -37.92 -1.60 6.56
C LEU A 8 -36.83 -1.57 7.63
N LEU A 9 -37.19 -1.41 8.90
CA LEU A 9 -36.26 -1.49 10.01
C LEU A 9 -35.60 -2.87 10.08
N LEU A 10 -36.37 -3.95 9.93
CA LEU A 10 -35.86 -5.32 9.88
C LEU A 10 -34.86 -5.50 8.74
N HIS A 11 -35.17 -4.98 7.53
CA HIS A 11 -34.26 -5.04 6.39
C HIS A 11 -32.93 -4.29 6.65
N VAL A 12 -32.99 -3.11 7.29
CA VAL A 12 -31.78 -2.36 7.66
C VAL A 12 -30.92 -3.20 8.61
N LEU A 13 -31.50 -3.85 9.62
CA LEU A 13 -30.77 -4.74 10.54
C LEU A 13 -30.14 -5.93 9.79
N ILE A 14 -30.87 -6.57 8.88
CA ILE A 14 -30.38 -7.69 8.05
C ILE A 14 -29.20 -7.24 7.19
N ILE A 15 -29.23 -6.03 6.60
CA ILE A 15 -28.16 -5.49 5.75
C ILE A 15 -26.92 -5.13 6.55
N LEU A 16 -27.10 -4.62 7.78
CA LEU A 16 -25.98 -4.24 8.63
C LEU A 16 -25.27 -5.46 9.26
N ALA A 17 -25.98 -6.57 9.50
CA ALA A 17 -25.40 -7.75 10.12
C ALA A 17 -24.16 -8.29 9.37
N PRO A 18 -24.13 -8.46 8.02
CA PRO A 18 -22.93 -8.85 7.29
C PRO A 18 -21.77 -7.90 7.45
N VAL A 19 -22.03 -6.59 7.51
CA VAL A 19 -21.01 -5.56 7.66
C VAL A 19 -20.38 -5.63 9.05
N LEU A 20 -21.19 -5.82 10.09
CA LEU A 20 -20.73 -5.99 11.47
C LEU A 20 -19.96 -7.32 11.65
N ILE A 21 -20.44 -8.41 11.06
CA ILE A 21 -19.74 -9.69 11.08
C ILE A 21 -18.40 -9.57 10.35
N TYR A 22 -18.35 -8.92 9.19
CA TYR A 22 -17.10 -8.65 8.48
C TYR A 22 -16.14 -7.85 9.35
N TYR A 23 -16.61 -6.81 10.03
CA TYR A 23 -15.81 -5.99 10.95
C TYR A 23 -15.18 -6.80 12.09
N ILE A 24 -15.92 -7.76 12.66
CA ILE A 24 -15.45 -8.62 13.76
C ILE A 24 -14.48 -9.70 13.24
N VAL A 25 -14.83 -10.35 12.12
CA VAL A 25 -14.08 -11.51 11.59
C VAL A 25 -12.82 -11.08 10.84
N SER A 26 -12.81 -9.93 10.17
CA SER A 26 -11.64 -9.43 9.45
C SER A 26 -10.46 -9.13 10.37
N ASP A 27 -10.72 -8.85 11.65
CA ASP A 27 -9.71 -8.52 12.65
C ASP A 27 -8.75 -9.69 12.97
N ASN A 28 -9.16 -10.94 12.71
CA ASN A 28 -8.40 -12.12 13.17
C ASN A 28 -8.01 -13.13 12.09
N ASN A 29 -8.56 -13.07 10.86
CA ASN A 29 -8.35 -14.14 9.89
C ASN A 29 -8.35 -13.70 8.42
N ARG A 30 -7.42 -14.24 7.63
CA ARG A 30 -7.45 -14.20 6.15
C ARG A 30 -8.75 -14.69 5.55
N PHE A 31 -9.53 -15.45 6.32
CA PHE A 31 -10.82 -16.02 5.91
C PHE A 31 -11.87 -14.93 5.64
N GLY A 32 -11.89 -13.84 6.44
CA GLY A 32 -12.82 -12.73 6.27
C GLY A 32 -12.69 -11.98 4.93
N LYS A 33 -11.51 -12.04 4.29
CA LYS A 33 -11.24 -11.43 2.97
C LYS A 33 -11.60 -12.33 1.77
N SER A 34 -12.02 -13.57 2.03
CA SER A 34 -12.38 -14.49 0.95
C SER A 34 -13.65 -14.02 0.22
N PRO A 35 -13.63 -13.90 -1.12
CA PRO A 35 -14.82 -13.58 -1.90
C PRO A 35 -15.99 -14.55 -1.66
N TYR A 36 -15.68 -15.79 -1.32
CA TYR A 36 -16.68 -16.81 -1.01
C TYR A 36 -17.37 -16.53 0.32
N PHE A 37 -16.62 -16.14 1.35
CA PHE A 37 -17.18 -15.77 2.64
C PHE A 37 -18.06 -14.53 2.55
N ILE A 38 -17.57 -13.46 1.89
CA ILE A 38 -18.33 -12.24 1.66
C ILE A 38 -19.60 -12.55 0.85
N GLY A 39 -19.47 -13.35 -0.21
CA GLY A 39 -20.57 -13.76 -1.06
C GLY A 39 -21.64 -14.56 -0.31
N ALA A 40 -21.25 -15.52 0.52
CA ALA A 40 -22.17 -16.31 1.33
C ALA A 40 -22.91 -15.44 2.35
N LEU A 41 -22.18 -14.58 3.06
CA LEU A 41 -22.74 -13.71 4.10
C LEU A 41 -23.74 -12.70 3.53
N GLN A 42 -23.38 -12.03 2.44
CA GLN A 42 -24.25 -11.08 1.73
C GLN A 42 -25.40 -11.81 1.00
N GLY A 43 -25.16 -13.04 0.52
CA GLY A 43 -26.18 -13.88 -0.09
C GLY A 43 -27.28 -14.29 0.88
N ILE A 44 -26.91 -14.67 2.10
CA ILE A 44 -27.87 -14.92 3.19
C ILE A 44 -28.69 -13.67 3.49
N ALA A 45 -28.04 -12.50 3.62
CA ALA A 45 -28.73 -11.25 3.86
C ALA A 45 -29.70 -10.88 2.74
N ALA A 46 -29.30 -11.03 1.48
CA ALA A 46 -30.16 -10.80 0.32
C ALA A 46 -31.38 -11.74 0.30
N SER A 47 -31.16 -13.03 0.64
CA SER A 47 -32.23 -14.03 0.75
C SER A 47 -33.21 -13.70 1.88
N LEU A 48 -32.71 -13.31 3.05
CA LEU A 48 -33.54 -12.88 4.17
C LEU A 48 -34.34 -11.63 3.84
N CYS A 49 -33.75 -10.61 3.18
CA CYS A 49 -34.49 -9.44 2.71
C CYS A 49 -35.67 -9.85 1.81
N LEU A 50 -35.45 -10.83 0.91
CA LEU A 50 -36.48 -11.31 0.01
C LEU A 50 -37.56 -12.14 0.72
N LEU A 51 -37.21 -12.99 1.70
CA LEU A 51 -38.15 -13.78 2.50
C LEU A 51 -39.06 -12.92 3.37
N PHE A 52 -38.53 -11.81 3.91
CA PHE A 52 -39.27 -10.86 4.73
C PHE A 52 -39.81 -9.66 3.93
N ALA A 53 -39.80 -9.75 2.60
CA ALA A 53 -40.29 -8.70 1.73
C ALA A 53 -41.75 -8.31 2.04
N HIS A 54 -42.06 -7.06 1.82
CA HIS A 54 -43.45 -6.60 1.83
C HIS A 54 -44.07 -6.92 0.48
N GLN A 55 -45.22 -7.63 0.49
CA GLN A 55 -45.97 -7.96 -0.73
C GLN A 55 -47.09 -6.93 -0.91
N GLU A 56 -47.02 -6.17 -1.98
CA GLU A 56 -48.03 -5.19 -2.34
C GLU A 56 -48.13 -5.12 -3.87
N TYR A 57 -49.33 -5.00 -4.40
CA TYR A 57 -49.62 -4.98 -5.86
C TYR A 57 -49.02 -6.15 -6.63
N GLY A 58 -48.91 -7.37 -6.04
CA GLY A 58 -48.31 -8.57 -6.67
C GLY A 58 -46.78 -8.52 -6.80
N LEU A 59 -46.14 -7.51 -6.20
CA LEU A 59 -44.69 -7.34 -6.22
C LEU A 59 -44.08 -7.49 -4.81
N TYR A 60 -42.77 -7.84 -4.80
CA TYR A 60 -41.99 -7.94 -3.58
C TYR A 60 -41.13 -6.69 -3.38
N TRP A 61 -41.42 -5.96 -2.30
CA TRP A 61 -40.74 -4.74 -1.90
C TRP A 61 -39.74 -5.05 -0.79
N ASP A 62 -38.44 -5.02 -1.11
CA ASP A 62 -37.34 -5.32 -0.19
C ASP A 62 -36.04 -4.64 -0.61
N LEU A 63 -34.98 -4.80 0.21
CA LEU A 63 -33.69 -4.15 0.02
C LEU A 63 -32.59 -5.13 -0.41
N ARG A 64 -32.91 -6.25 -1.08
CA ARG A 64 -31.97 -7.31 -1.54
C ARG A 64 -30.83 -6.81 -2.41
N TYR A 65 -31.02 -5.70 -3.10
CA TYR A 65 -30.01 -5.14 -4.00
C TYR A 65 -28.88 -4.41 -3.27
N ILE A 66 -29.05 -4.01 -2.00
CA ILE A 66 -27.95 -3.45 -1.20
C ILE A 66 -26.85 -4.50 -0.98
N PRO A 67 -27.13 -5.70 -0.41
CA PRO A 67 -26.15 -6.78 -0.32
C PRO A 67 -25.52 -7.15 -1.66
N LEU A 68 -26.30 -7.17 -2.76
CA LEU A 68 -25.78 -7.48 -4.09
C LEU A 68 -24.74 -6.46 -4.57
N VAL A 69 -25.05 -5.17 -4.50
CA VAL A 69 -24.13 -4.10 -4.91
C VAL A 69 -22.87 -4.11 -4.05
N LEU A 70 -23.01 -4.23 -2.72
CA LEU A 70 -21.87 -4.29 -1.81
C LEU A 70 -20.98 -5.51 -2.05
N ALA A 71 -21.58 -6.69 -2.29
CA ALA A 71 -20.83 -7.90 -2.59
C ALA A 71 -20.01 -7.77 -3.89
N ILE A 72 -20.58 -7.18 -4.94
CA ILE A 72 -19.88 -6.94 -6.21
C ILE A 72 -18.73 -5.96 -6.03
N LEU A 73 -18.97 -4.82 -5.39
CA LEU A 73 -17.99 -3.74 -5.28
C LEU A 73 -16.85 -4.06 -4.30
N TYR A 74 -17.15 -4.65 -3.13
CA TYR A 74 -16.18 -4.91 -2.07
C TYR A 74 -15.68 -6.36 -2.03
N GLY A 75 -16.52 -7.35 -2.41
CA GLY A 75 -16.14 -8.75 -2.47
C GLY A 75 -15.71 -9.22 -3.86
N GLY A 76 -15.91 -8.38 -4.88
CA GLY A 76 -15.55 -8.68 -6.26
C GLY A 76 -16.55 -9.55 -7.02
N PRO A 77 -16.27 -9.87 -8.30
CA PRO A 77 -17.23 -10.57 -9.17
C PRO A 77 -17.69 -11.93 -8.65
N LYS A 78 -16.79 -12.69 -8.01
CA LYS A 78 -17.14 -14.02 -7.45
C LYS A 78 -18.16 -13.92 -6.32
N ALA A 79 -17.98 -12.94 -5.42
CA ALA A 79 -18.95 -12.70 -4.35
C ALA A 79 -20.31 -12.25 -4.91
N GLY A 80 -20.30 -11.34 -5.88
CA GLY A 80 -21.52 -10.89 -6.54
C GLY A 80 -22.30 -12.01 -7.23
N LEU A 81 -21.61 -12.95 -7.90
CA LEU A 81 -22.26 -14.12 -8.53
C LEU A 81 -22.93 -15.03 -7.49
N ILE A 82 -22.32 -15.25 -6.33
CA ILE A 82 -22.91 -16.02 -5.25
C ILE A 82 -24.19 -15.35 -4.76
N VAL A 83 -24.14 -14.04 -4.50
CA VAL A 83 -25.32 -13.30 -4.03
C VAL A 83 -26.43 -13.30 -5.07
N LEU A 84 -26.11 -13.09 -6.35
CA LEU A 84 -27.06 -13.18 -7.45
C LEU A 84 -27.71 -14.59 -7.51
N GLY A 85 -26.92 -15.65 -7.40
CA GLY A 85 -27.41 -17.02 -7.31
C GLY A 85 -28.36 -17.25 -6.14
N CYS A 86 -28.03 -16.74 -4.95
CA CYS A 86 -28.91 -16.78 -3.78
C CYS A 86 -30.26 -16.05 -4.01
N ILE A 87 -30.20 -14.85 -4.62
CA ILE A 87 -31.42 -14.07 -4.95
C ILE A 87 -32.29 -14.86 -5.93
N LEU A 88 -31.72 -15.41 -7.01
CA LEU A 88 -32.47 -16.17 -8.01
C LEU A 88 -33.07 -17.45 -7.40
N ALA A 89 -32.31 -18.20 -6.60
CA ALA A 89 -32.77 -19.40 -5.91
C ALA A 89 -33.93 -19.09 -4.94
N THR A 90 -33.79 -18.06 -4.11
CA THR A 90 -34.84 -17.64 -3.17
C THR A 90 -36.08 -17.17 -3.93
N ARG A 91 -35.90 -16.47 -5.04
CA ARG A 91 -36.99 -16.00 -5.89
C ARG A 91 -37.75 -17.17 -6.54
N THR A 92 -37.03 -18.24 -6.97
CA THR A 92 -37.60 -19.48 -7.46
C THR A 92 -38.46 -20.16 -6.39
N TYR A 93 -37.94 -20.23 -5.15
CA TYR A 93 -38.66 -20.83 -4.02
C TYR A 93 -39.96 -20.12 -3.70
N LEU A 94 -39.96 -18.77 -3.74
CA LEU A 94 -41.16 -17.94 -3.46
C LEU A 94 -42.21 -18.01 -4.58
N GLY A 95 -41.80 -18.20 -5.83
CA GLY A 95 -42.71 -18.31 -6.98
C GLY A 95 -43.50 -17.00 -7.25
N GLY A 96 -44.72 -17.18 -7.77
CA GLY A 96 -45.68 -16.09 -8.05
C GLY A 96 -45.63 -15.56 -9.49
N ASP A 97 -46.67 -14.79 -9.90
CA ASP A 97 -46.88 -14.33 -11.28
C ASP A 97 -45.76 -13.42 -11.81
N ALA A 98 -45.11 -12.66 -10.92
CA ALA A 98 -43.98 -11.79 -11.25
C ALA A 98 -42.60 -12.49 -11.20
N LEU A 99 -42.53 -13.85 -11.29
CA LEU A 99 -41.27 -14.60 -11.19
C LEU A 99 -40.24 -14.17 -12.25
N VAL A 100 -40.67 -14.11 -13.52
CA VAL A 100 -39.83 -13.75 -14.66
C VAL A 100 -39.31 -12.31 -14.52
N PHE A 101 -40.14 -11.39 -14.08
CA PHE A 101 -39.75 -9.99 -13.79
C PHE A 101 -38.71 -9.92 -12.67
N GLY A 102 -38.82 -10.78 -11.64
CA GLY A 102 -37.84 -10.90 -10.56
C GLY A 102 -36.47 -11.36 -11.04
N TYR A 103 -36.41 -12.29 -11.99
CA TYR A 103 -35.15 -12.74 -12.59
C TYR A 103 -34.50 -11.65 -13.44
N ILE A 104 -35.28 -11.04 -14.33
CA ILE A 104 -34.81 -9.95 -15.18
C ILE A 104 -34.26 -8.79 -14.33
N SER A 105 -35.00 -8.37 -13.32
CA SER A 105 -34.58 -7.27 -12.44
C SER A 105 -33.29 -7.59 -11.68
N GLY A 106 -33.11 -8.85 -11.18
CA GLY A 106 -31.92 -9.27 -10.48
C GLY A 106 -30.66 -9.25 -11.37
N ILE A 107 -30.78 -9.79 -12.59
CA ILE A 107 -29.68 -9.82 -13.57
C ILE A 107 -29.30 -8.40 -14.03
N LEU A 108 -30.31 -7.59 -14.37
CA LEU A 108 -30.09 -6.21 -14.81
C LEU A 108 -29.54 -5.32 -13.68
N ALA A 109 -30.00 -5.49 -12.45
CA ALA A 109 -29.48 -4.74 -11.31
C ALA A 109 -27.99 -5.01 -11.04
N ALA A 110 -27.51 -6.24 -11.30
CA ALA A 110 -26.11 -6.61 -11.16
C ALA A 110 -25.23 -6.05 -12.30
N SER A 111 -25.77 -5.79 -13.49
CA SER A 111 -25.02 -5.52 -14.72
C SER A 111 -24.00 -4.36 -14.59
N VAL A 112 -24.44 -3.19 -14.18
CA VAL A 112 -23.57 -2.01 -14.05
C VAL A 112 -22.50 -2.17 -12.97
N PRO A 113 -22.79 -2.60 -11.73
CA PRO A 113 -21.77 -2.91 -10.74
C PRO A 113 -20.71 -3.90 -11.25
N PHE A 114 -21.10 -4.96 -11.97
CA PHE A 114 -20.15 -5.92 -12.55
C PHE A 114 -19.22 -5.30 -13.60
N LEU A 115 -19.74 -4.43 -14.46
CA LEU A 115 -18.94 -3.77 -15.50
C LEU A 115 -17.88 -2.83 -14.91
N PHE A 116 -18.22 -2.16 -13.82
CA PHE A 116 -17.39 -1.10 -13.25
C PHE A 116 -16.58 -1.50 -12.00
N VAL A 117 -16.66 -2.75 -11.54
CA VAL A 117 -15.94 -3.21 -10.33
C VAL A 117 -14.43 -2.98 -10.40
N LYS A 118 -13.80 -3.19 -11.57
CA LYS A 118 -12.36 -2.93 -11.75
C LYS A 118 -12.03 -1.45 -11.58
N LYS A 119 -12.86 -0.56 -12.15
CA LYS A 119 -12.69 0.89 -12.01
C LYS A 119 -12.91 1.34 -10.57
N PHE A 120 -13.88 0.77 -9.87
CA PHE A 120 -14.14 1.01 -8.45
C PHE A 120 -12.93 0.64 -7.57
N ASN A 121 -12.31 -0.51 -7.80
CA ASN A 121 -11.16 -0.97 -7.03
C ASN A 121 -9.89 -0.09 -7.22
N ASN A 122 -9.80 0.63 -8.33
CA ASN A 122 -8.69 1.56 -8.59
C ASN A 122 -8.86 2.93 -7.91
N ILE A 123 -10.01 3.20 -7.28
CA ILE A 123 -10.25 4.46 -6.58
C ILE A 123 -9.50 4.44 -5.25
N GLN A 124 -8.54 5.34 -5.07
CA GLN A 124 -7.71 5.43 -3.84
C GLN A 124 -8.43 6.15 -2.69
N SER A 125 -9.30 7.12 -3.00
CA SER A 125 -9.93 7.97 -1.99
C SER A 125 -11.18 7.31 -1.42
N LYS A 126 -11.25 7.15 -0.08
CA LYS A 126 -12.40 6.66 0.70
C LYS A 126 -13.71 7.38 0.30
N ILE A 127 -13.70 8.70 0.31
CA ILE A 127 -14.90 9.51 -0.01
C ILE A 127 -15.36 9.28 -1.45
N LYS A 128 -14.42 9.17 -2.41
CA LYS A 128 -14.75 8.89 -3.80
C LYS A 128 -15.33 7.48 -3.98
N ARG A 129 -14.85 6.49 -3.21
CA ARG A 129 -15.39 5.12 -3.21
C ARG A 129 -16.82 5.08 -2.66
N ILE A 130 -17.09 5.74 -1.53
CA ILE A 130 -18.44 5.84 -0.97
C ILE A 130 -19.40 6.51 -1.97
N LYS A 131 -19.02 7.64 -2.57
CA LYS A 131 -19.81 8.31 -3.60
C LYS A 131 -20.07 7.40 -4.80
N ALA A 132 -19.08 6.66 -5.26
CA ALA A 132 -19.23 5.70 -6.35
C ALA A 132 -20.16 4.54 -5.96
N ALA A 133 -20.07 4.00 -4.75
CA ALA A 133 -20.97 2.95 -4.27
C ALA A 133 -22.41 3.41 -4.22
N VAL A 134 -22.68 4.63 -3.75
CA VAL A 134 -24.00 5.26 -3.77
C VAL A 134 -24.52 5.43 -5.20
N LEU A 135 -23.68 5.91 -6.11
CA LEU A 135 -24.04 6.04 -7.53
C LEU A 135 -24.42 4.69 -8.16
N PHE A 136 -23.64 3.65 -7.91
CA PHE A 136 -23.97 2.29 -8.36
C PHE A 136 -25.21 1.72 -7.66
N GLY A 137 -25.49 2.13 -6.43
CA GLY A 137 -26.71 1.79 -5.70
C GLY A 137 -28.00 2.40 -6.28
N LEU A 138 -27.89 3.47 -7.07
CA LEU A 138 -29.03 4.04 -7.80
C LEU A 138 -29.47 3.18 -9.00
N TRP A 139 -28.57 2.40 -9.57
CA TRP A 139 -28.87 1.57 -10.74
C TRP A 139 -29.96 0.54 -10.51
N PRO A 140 -29.96 -0.27 -9.42
CA PRO A 140 -31.03 -1.18 -9.10
C PRO A 140 -32.41 -0.47 -8.94
N ASN A 141 -32.43 0.75 -8.39
CA ASN A 141 -33.65 1.54 -8.28
C ASN A 141 -34.23 1.87 -9.65
N PHE A 142 -33.36 2.29 -10.57
CA PHE A 142 -33.75 2.58 -11.95
C PHE A 142 -34.31 1.31 -12.64
N ILE A 143 -33.66 0.17 -12.47
CA ILE A 143 -34.15 -1.12 -13.02
C ILE A 143 -35.49 -1.51 -12.40
N MET A 144 -35.64 -1.39 -11.07
CA MET A 144 -36.88 -1.72 -10.38
C MET A 144 -38.05 -0.85 -10.87
N LEU A 145 -37.81 0.45 -11.07
CA LEU A 145 -38.82 1.37 -11.62
C LEU A 145 -39.21 0.99 -13.05
N SER A 146 -38.21 0.66 -13.90
CA SER A 146 -38.44 0.24 -15.28
C SER A 146 -39.25 -1.06 -15.38
N VAL A 147 -38.89 -2.05 -14.56
CA VAL A 147 -39.59 -3.34 -14.49
C VAL A 147 -41.00 -3.19 -13.96
N LEU A 148 -41.23 -2.32 -12.95
CA LEU A 148 -42.56 -2.00 -12.44
C LEU A 148 -43.42 -1.38 -13.53
N LEU A 149 -42.89 -0.40 -14.29
CA LEU A 149 -43.63 0.23 -15.39
C LEU A 149 -44.07 -0.80 -16.44
N VAL A 150 -43.14 -1.69 -16.87
CA VAL A 150 -43.45 -2.75 -17.83
C VAL A 150 -44.49 -3.74 -17.26
N PHE A 151 -44.38 -4.10 -15.98
CA PHE A 151 -45.34 -5.00 -15.31
C PHE A 151 -46.74 -4.39 -15.31
N LEU A 152 -46.89 -3.10 -14.94
CA LEU A 152 -48.19 -2.40 -14.95
C LEU A 152 -48.79 -2.30 -16.36
N LEU A 153 -47.97 -2.10 -17.39
CA LEU A 153 -48.45 -2.01 -18.79
C LEU A 153 -48.87 -3.38 -19.34
N THR A 154 -48.26 -4.50 -18.87
CA THR A 154 -48.56 -5.83 -19.40
C THR A 154 -49.72 -6.51 -18.70
N GLN A 155 -50.02 -6.17 -17.44
CA GLN A 155 -51.06 -6.84 -16.66
C GLN A 155 -52.48 -6.23 -16.91
N GLY A 156 -52.65 -5.21 -17.71
CA GLY A 156 -53.87 -4.69 -18.38
C GLY A 156 -55.19 -4.52 -17.60
N ASN A 157 -55.31 -5.06 -16.38
CA ASN A 157 -56.58 -5.14 -15.62
C ASN A 157 -56.57 -4.36 -14.29
N TYR A 158 -55.51 -3.65 -14.01
CA TYR A 158 -55.58 -2.75 -12.86
C TYR A 158 -56.12 -1.38 -13.30
N GLU A 159 -57.41 -1.15 -13.06
CA GLU A 159 -57.91 0.21 -12.84
C GLU A 159 -57.11 0.79 -11.66
N VAL A 160 -55.95 1.36 -11.94
CA VAL A 160 -55.18 2.15 -10.99
C VAL A 160 -56.00 3.41 -10.78
N LYS A 161 -56.93 3.38 -9.81
CA LYS A 161 -57.66 4.57 -9.38
C LYS A 161 -56.62 5.64 -9.01
N LEU A 162 -56.88 6.88 -9.36
CA LEU A 162 -55.97 8.02 -9.12
C LEU A 162 -55.50 8.12 -7.66
N GLU A 163 -56.27 7.64 -6.67
CA GLU A 163 -55.91 7.56 -5.26
C GLU A 163 -54.83 6.50 -4.98
N GLY A 164 -54.76 5.36 -5.71
CA GLY A 164 -53.69 4.37 -5.59
C GLY A 164 -52.37 4.79 -6.20
N ASN A 165 -52.35 5.72 -7.15
CA ASN A 165 -51.11 6.18 -7.80
C ASN A 165 -50.17 6.93 -6.83
N LEU A 166 -50.75 7.71 -5.89
CA LEU A 166 -49.94 8.45 -4.90
C LEU A 166 -49.29 7.52 -3.88
N GLU A 167 -50.00 6.47 -3.43
CA GLU A 167 -49.42 5.47 -2.52
C GLU A 167 -48.29 4.69 -3.17
N VAL A 168 -48.48 4.19 -4.41
CA VAL A 168 -47.39 3.50 -5.16
C VAL A 168 -46.17 4.41 -5.35
N LEU A 169 -46.39 5.67 -5.67
CA LEU A 169 -45.31 6.65 -5.80
C LEU A 169 -44.57 6.86 -4.47
N LEU A 170 -45.26 6.94 -3.35
CA LEU A 170 -44.67 7.03 -2.01
C LEU A 170 -43.86 5.79 -1.65
N TYR A 171 -44.32 4.58 -2.02
CA TYR A 171 -43.57 3.33 -1.86
C TYR A 171 -42.24 3.39 -2.64
N ILE A 172 -42.29 3.73 -3.92
CA ILE A 172 -41.11 3.83 -4.80
C ILE A 172 -40.08 4.80 -4.21
N ILE A 173 -40.54 6.01 -3.83
CA ILE A 173 -39.66 7.02 -3.28
C ILE A 173 -39.05 6.55 -1.95
N SER A 174 -39.87 5.99 -1.05
CA SER A 174 -39.41 5.51 0.26
C SER A 174 -38.35 4.42 0.12
N PHE A 175 -38.61 3.40 -0.69
CA PHE A 175 -37.63 2.31 -0.93
C PHE A 175 -36.37 2.84 -1.63
N GLY A 176 -36.50 3.73 -2.62
CA GLY A 176 -35.39 4.34 -3.32
C GLY A 176 -34.48 5.14 -2.38
N VAL A 177 -35.08 5.99 -1.54
CA VAL A 177 -34.32 6.79 -0.55
C VAL A 177 -33.61 5.89 0.47
N ILE A 178 -34.32 4.90 1.03
CA ILE A 178 -33.75 3.99 2.01
C ILE A 178 -32.62 3.15 1.40
N GLN A 179 -32.78 2.72 0.14
CA GLN A 179 -31.73 1.98 -0.57
C GLN A 179 -30.47 2.84 -0.74
N VAL A 180 -30.59 4.09 -1.14
CA VAL A 180 -29.45 5.02 -1.28
C VAL A 180 -28.77 5.26 0.06
N ILE A 181 -29.54 5.54 1.11
CA ILE A 181 -29.01 5.72 2.48
C ILE A 181 -28.36 4.43 2.96
N GLY A 182 -28.99 3.27 2.73
CA GLY A 182 -28.47 1.97 3.13
C GLY A 182 -27.15 1.60 2.46
N VAL A 183 -27.02 1.82 1.14
CA VAL A 183 -25.75 1.62 0.42
C VAL A 183 -24.69 2.61 0.93
N GLY A 184 -25.06 3.88 1.12
CA GLY A 184 -24.13 4.90 1.62
C GLY A 184 -23.60 4.57 3.01
N PHE A 185 -24.49 4.23 3.94
CA PHE A 185 -24.12 3.90 5.31
C PHE A 185 -23.33 2.60 5.40
N ALA A 186 -23.76 1.54 4.72
CA ALA A 186 -23.04 0.27 4.71
C ALA A 186 -21.66 0.37 4.04
N SER A 187 -21.55 1.14 2.94
CA SER A 187 -20.24 1.41 2.31
C SER A 187 -19.32 2.25 3.20
N MET A 188 -19.86 3.22 3.95
CA MET A 188 -19.09 3.98 4.92
C MET A 188 -18.50 3.09 6.01
N LEU A 189 -19.30 2.18 6.58
CA LEU A 189 -18.83 1.22 7.58
C LEU A 189 -17.78 0.25 7.03
N LEU A 190 -17.94 -0.23 5.78
CA LEU A 190 -16.96 -1.10 5.13
C LEU A 190 -15.63 -0.37 4.88
N GLU A 191 -15.68 0.88 4.40
CA GLU A 191 -14.46 1.69 4.21
C GLU A 191 -13.75 1.97 5.54
N GLU A 192 -14.51 2.21 6.63
CA GLU A 192 -13.95 2.38 7.97
C GLU A 192 -13.24 1.10 8.45
N ALA A 193 -13.87 -0.06 8.22
CA ALA A 193 -13.28 -1.35 8.55
C ALA A 193 -11.96 -1.60 7.79
N ILE A 194 -11.94 -1.30 6.47
CA ILE A 194 -10.77 -1.45 5.62
C ILE A 194 -9.63 -0.52 6.06
N GLU A 195 -9.94 0.74 6.36
CA GLU A 195 -8.96 1.72 6.82
C GLU A 195 -8.34 1.33 8.16
N ARG A 196 -9.18 0.92 9.12
CA ARG A 196 -8.72 0.44 10.43
C ARG A 196 -7.79 -0.77 10.31
N GLU A 197 -8.09 -1.69 9.42
CA GLU A 197 -7.25 -2.86 9.17
C GLU A 197 -5.89 -2.46 8.61
N ARG A 198 -5.85 -1.53 7.65
CA ARG A 198 -4.59 -0.97 7.12
C ARG A 198 -3.76 -0.32 8.22
N MET A 199 -4.38 0.52 9.04
CA MET A 199 -3.69 1.16 10.17
C MET A 199 -3.12 0.13 11.15
N LYS A 200 -3.87 -0.93 11.47
CA LYS A 200 -3.37 -2.01 12.33
C LYS A 200 -2.16 -2.74 11.74
N GLU A 201 -2.16 -3.00 10.43
CA GLU A 201 -1.02 -3.61 9.74
C GLU A 201 0.22 -2.70 9.77
N GLU A 202 0.02 -1.38 9.59
CA GLU A 202 1.10 -0.38 9.67
C GLU A 202 1.66 -0.28 11.09
N ILE A 203 0.79 -0.22 12.12
CA ILE A 203 1.21 -0.21 13.53
C ILE A 203 2.00 -1.48 13.86
N ARG A 204 1.50 -2.67 13.50
CA ARG A 204 2.21 -3.94 13.73
C ARG A 204 3.58 -3.98 13.04
N ARG A 205 3.70 -3.39 11.84
CA ARG A 205 4.99 -3.27 11.16
C ARG A 205 5.94 -2.34 11.91
N ALA A 206 5.44 -1.18 12.34
CA ALA A 206 6.21 -0.21 13.10
C ALA A 206 6.66 -0.78 14.47
N GLU A 207 5.78 -1.44 15.22
CA GLU A 207 6.11 -2.11 16.49
C GLU A 207 7.18 -3.20 16.28
N LYS A 208 7.02 -4.04 15.26
CA LYS A 208 8.01 -5.08 14.95
C LYS A 208 9.39 -4.49 14.63
N LEU A 209 9.42 -3.39 13.88
CA LEU A 209 10.65 -2.69 13.55
C LEU A 209 11.27 -2.02 14.80
N ASN A 210 10.45 -1.43 15.67
CA ASN A 210 10.92 -0.81 16.92
C ASN A 210 11.51 -1.86 17.87
N THR A 211 10.82 -2.98 18.08
CA THR A 211 11.31 -4.09 18.91
C THR A 211 12.64 -4.66 18.36
N LEU A 212 12.72 -4.85 17.04
CA LEU A 212 13.97 -5.25 16.40
C LEU A 212 15.09 -4.22 16.63
N GLY A 213 14.72 -2.92 16.64
CA GLY A 213 15.64 -1.83 16.93
C GLY A 213 16.24 -1.87 18.33
N GLU A 214 15.40 -2.02 19.32
CA GLU A 214 15.81 -2.09 20.72
C GLU A 214 16.71 -3.32 21.00
N LEU A 215 16.30 -4.49 20.48
CA LEU A 215 17.10 -5.72 20.59
C LEU A 215 18.44 -5.58 19.85
N ALA A 216 18.45 -4.99 18.66
CA ALA A 216 19.68 -4.78 17.89
C ALA A 216 20.68 -3.91 18.64
N ALA A 217 20.25 -2.82 19.27
CA ALA A 217 21.10 -1.94 20.04
C ALA A 217 21.78 -2.68 21.23
N SER A 218 21.03 -3.48 21.97
CA SER A 218 21.54 -4.28 23.07
C SER A 218 22.53 -5.35 22.59
N ILE A 219 22.15 -6.16 21.61
CA ILE A 219 22.96 -7.23 21.04
C ILE A 219 24.27 -6.70 20.47
N ALA A 220 24.23 -5.58 19.75
CA ALA A 220 25.44 -5.06 19.14
C ALA A 220 26.46 -4.53 20.15
N HIS A 221 26.02 -3.93 21.26
CA HIS A 221 26.94 -3.60 22.35
C HIS A 221 27.55 -4.85 22.96
N GLU A 222 26.76 -5.89 23.20
CA GLU A 222 27.24 -7.14 23.78
C GLU A 222 28.16 -7.94 22.83
N VAL A 223 27.94 -7.86 21.52
CA VAL A 223 28.80 -8.53 20.53
C VAL A 223 30.07 -7.71 20.23
N ARG A 224 29.98 -6.36 20.21
CA ARG A 224 31.15 -5.49 20.01
C ARG A 224 32.22 -5.68 21.08
N ASN A 225 31.82 -5.88 22.34
CA ASN A 225 32.73 -6.03 23.46
C ASN A 225 33.72 -7.20 23.26
N PRO A 226 33.30 -8.47 23.08
CA PRO A 226 34.21 -9.59 22.85
C PRO A 226 35.00 -9.43 21.54
N LEU A 227 34.39 -8.88 20.46
CA LEU A 227 35.10 -8.64 19.21
C LEU A 227 36.27 -7.65 19.39
N THR A 228 36.08 -6.59 20.17
CA THR A 228 37.12 -5.58 20.48
C THR A 228 38.30 -6.25 21.20
N VAL A 229 38.04 -7.16 22.16
CA VAL A 229 39.06 -7.90 22.87
C VAL A 229 39.84 -8.83 21.92
N VAL A 230 39.11 -9.61 21.11
CA VAL A 230 39.71 -10.54 20.12
C VAL A 230 40.57 -9.75 19.12
N LYS A 231 40.07 -8.62 18.62
CA LYS A 231 40.79 -7.73 17.71
C LYS A 231 42.09 -7.22 18.32
N GLY A 232 42.05 -6.80 19.59
CA GLY A 232 43.23 -6.33 20.30
C GLY A 232 44.33 -7.39 20.43
N PHE A 233 43.96 -8.63 20.80
CA PHE A 233 44.91 -9.75 20.87
C PHE A 233 45.50 -10.10 19.49
N LEU A 234 44.67 -10.18 18.47
CA LEU A 234 45.12 -10.49 17.09
C LEU A 234 46.09 -9.40 16.56
N GLN A 235 45.82 -8.12 16.86
CA GLN A 235 46.74 -7.02 16.51
C GLN A 235 48.07 -7.09 17.25
N LEU A 236 48.05 -7.49 18.53
CA LEU A 236 49.32 -7.71 19.30
C LEU A 236 50.12 -8.88 18.72
N MET A 237 49.46 -9.98 18.41
CA MET A 237 50.10 -11.15 17.76
C MET A 237 50.68 -10.79 16.38
N GLN A 238 49.91 -10.02 15.56
CA GLN A 238 50.36 -9.58 14.23
C GLN A 238 51.66 -8.76 14.28
N LYS A 239 51.85 -7.92 15.33
CA LYS A 239 53.08 -7.12 15.49
C LYS A 239 54.31 -7.95 15.74
N GLN A 240 54.16 -9.16 16.26
CA GLN A 240 55.26 -10.06 16.62
C GLN A 240 55.54 -11.14 15.56
N GLU A 241 54.62 -11.35 14.62
CA GLU A 241 54.69 -12.39 13.62
C GLU A 241 55.15 -11.89 12.26
N LYS A 242 55.81 -12.78 11.50
CA LYS A 242 56.29 -12.54 10.11
C LYS A 242 55.96 -13.74 9.23
N GLY A 243 55.96 -13.54 7.92
CA GLY A 243 55.73 -14.63 6.96
C GLY A 243 54.29 -15.06 6.86
N GLN A 244 54.03 -16.36 6.82
CA GLN A 244 52.70 -16.93 6.56
C GLN A 244 51.70 -16.64 7.68
N ASN A 245 52.14 -16.66 8.95
CA ASN A 245 51.31 -16.34 10.09
C ASN A 245 50.81 -14.89 10.05
N PHE A 246 51.65 -13.93 9.62
CA PHE A 246 51.24 -12.55 9.42
C PHE A 246 50.12 -12.42 8.38
N GLN A 247 50.19 -13.20 7.30
CA GLN A 247 49.14 -13.21 6.27
C GLN A 247 47.81 -13.77 6.82
N TYR A 248 47.86 -14.85 7.60
CA TYR A 248 46.69 -15.44 8.25
C TYR A 248 46.05 -14.46 9.25
N LEU A 249 46.87 -13.80 10.08
CA LEU A 249 46.37 -12.79 11.02
C LEU A 249 45.74 -11.60 10.31
N SER A 250 46.32 -11.16 9.19
CA SER A 250 45.75 -10.08 8.35
C SER A 250 44.37 -10.48 7.78
N LEU A 251 44.23 -11.73 7.34
CA LEU A 251 42.94 -12.25 6.84
C LEU A 251 41.88 -12.29 7.94
N VAL A 252 42.25 -12.82 9.13
CA VAL A 252 41.31 -12.89 10.28
C VAL A 252 40.88 -11.49 10.75
N LEU A 253 41.81 -10.52 10.82
CA LEU A 253 41.50 -9.13 11.16
C LEU A 253 40.61 -8.48 10.13
N THR A 254 40.76 -8.80 8.86
CA THR A 254 39.88 -8.31 7.79
C THR A 254 38.46 -8.84 7.94
N GLU A 255 38.30 -10.16 8.20
CA GLU A 255 36.98 -10.75 8.43
C GLU A 255 36.34 -10.28 9.74
N LEU A 256 37.14 -10.01 10.78
CA LEU A 256 36.62 -9.39 12.02
C LEU A 256 36.09 -7.99 11.77
N GLY A 257 36.83 -7.15 11.03
CA GLY A 257 36.35 -5.82 10.61
C GLY A 257 35.09 -5.88 9.78
N ARG A 258 34.97 -6.92 8.95
CA ARG A 258 33.74 -7.17 8.20
C ARG A 258 32.55 -7.50 9.12
N ALA A 259 32.77 -8.35 10.15
CA ALA A 259 31.73 -8.65 11.14
C ALA A 259 31.31 -7.42 11.93
N GLU A 260 32.25 -6.58 12.35
CA GLU A 260 31.95 -5.28 13.00
C GLU A 260 31.10 -4.37 12.10
N SER A 261 31.40 -4.31 10.80
CA SER A 261 30.62 -3.53 9.83
C SER A 261 29.18 -4.03 9.72
N ILE A 262 28.99 -5.35 9.62
CA ILE A 262 27.66 -5.98 9.56
C ILE A 262 26.83 -5.63 10.80
N ILE A 263 27.44 -5.69 11.99
CA ILE A 263 26.76 -5.35 13.25
C ILE A 263 26.38 -3.87 13.28
N ASN A 264 27.28 -2.98 12.84
CA ASN A 264 26.97 -1.56 12.75
C ASN A 264 25.88 -1.25 11.72
N ASP A 265 25.88 -1.92 10.57
CA ASP A 265 24.81 -1.78 9.56
C ASP A 265 23.48 -2.25 10.12
N TYR A 266 23.46 -3.34 10.90
CA TYR A 266 22.26 -3.84 11.57
C TYR A 266 21.73 -2.87 12.63
N LEU A 267 22.60 -2.23 13.40
CA LEU A 267 22.27 -1.18 14.36
C LEU A 267 21.65 0.04 13.69
N ASN A 268 22.32 0.55 12.66
CA ASN A 268 21.86 1.72 11.90
C ASN A 268 20.53 1.47 11.20
N PHE A 269 20.25 0.22 10.84
CA PHE A 269 18.93 -0.20 10.36
C PHE A 269 17.88 -0.13 11.46
N ALA A 270 18.21 -0.67 12.64
CA ALA A 270 17.25 -0.87 13.71
C ALA A 270 16.78 0.45 14.35
N LYS A 271 17.66 1.45 14.44
CA LYS A 271 17.38 2.77 15.00
C LYS A 271 18.25 3.84 14.34
N PRO A 272 17.91 4.31 13.14
CA PRO A 272 18.62 5.44 12.56
C PRO A 272 18.28 6.69 13.38
N GLU A 273 19.23 7.12 14.22
CA GLU A 273 19.11 8.39 14.97
C GLU A 273 19.85 9.47 14.21
N LEU A 274 19.17 10.56 13.90
CA LEU A 274 19.82 11.78 13.43
C LEU A 274 20.50 12.42 14.63
N LYS A 275 21.83 12.29 14.71
CA LYS A 275 22.62 12.73 15.89
C LYS A 275 23.04 14.19 15.80
N LYS A 276 23.32 14.67 14.59
CA LYS A 276 23.82 16.01 14.35
C LYS A 276 23.17 16.62 13.11
N ILE A 277 22.13 17.40 13.33
CA ILE A 277 21.45 18.13 12.26
C ILE A 277 22.26 19.40 11.99
N GLU A 278 22.68 19.60 10.74
CA GLU A 278 23.44 20.78 10.30
C GLU A 278 23.00 21.20 8.88
N LYS A 279 23.13 22.50 8.57
CA LYS A 279 22.87 23.04 7.23
C LYS A 279 24.14 22.95 6.41
N PHE A 280 24.02 22.44 5.18
CA PHE A 280 25.16 22.34 4.25
C PHE A 280 24.72 22.32 2.80
N TYR A 281 25.62 22.66 1.89
CA TYR A 281 25.39 22.52 0.46
C TYR A 281 25.47 21.04 0.03
N LEU A 282 24.39 20.55 -0.53
CA LEU A 282 24.29 19.12 -0.89
C LEU A 282 25.29 18.72 -1.99
N TYR A 283 25.61 19.64 -2.93
CA TYR A 283 26.60 19.36 -3.97
C TYR A 283 27.98 19.01 -3.41
N GLU A 284 28.38 19.63 -2.29
CA GLU A 284 29.66 19.35 -1.62
C GLU A 284 29.69 17.92 -1.09
N LEU A 285 28.63 17.51 -0.38
CA LEU A 285 28.52 16.16 0.13
C LEU A 285 28.54 15.11 -0.97
N ILE A 286 27.79 15.33 -2.08
CA ILE A 286 27.78 14.39 -3.20
C ILE A 286 29.15 14.32 -3.84
N THR A 287 29.82 15.45 -4.03
CA THR A 287 31.18 15.49 -4.58
C THR A 287 32.17 14.69 -3.70
N ASP A 288 32.11 14.86 -2.36
CA ASP A 288 32.92 14.10 -1.41
C ASP A 288 32.64 12.59 -1.50
N VAL A 289 31.38 12.20 -1.65
CA VAL A 289 30.98 10.80 -1.83
C VAL A 289 31.54 10.23 -3.13
N LEU A 290 31.45 10.96 -4.23
CA LEU A 290 31.95 10.53 -5.53
C LEU A 290 33.48 10.42 -5.54
N LEU A 291 34.20 11.34 -4.89
CA LEU A 291 35.64 11.26 -4.71
C LEU A 291 36.04 10.03 -3.87
N LEU A 292 35.32 9.74 -2.80
CA LEU A 292 35.57 8.56 -1.96
C LEU A 292 35.41 7.24 -2.71
N ILE A 293 34.45 7.18 -3.64
CA ILE A 293 34.11 5.94 -4.36
C ILE A 293 34.86 5.81 -5.69
N ASN A 294 35.45 6.88 -6.19
CA ASN A 294 36.15 6.89 -7.47
C ASN A 294 37.21 5.79 -7.63
N PRO A 295 38.02 5.42 -6.62
CA PRO A 295 38.96 4.30 -6.73
C PRO A 295 38.26 2.96 -7.05
N LEU A 296 37.08 2.73 -6.51
CA LEU A 296 36.29 1.53 -6.81
C LEU A 296 35.80 1.55 -8.27
N ALA A 297 35.32 2.70 -8.74
CA ALA A 297 34.88 2.86 -10.12
C ALA A 297 36.02 2.62 -11.10
N MET A 298 37.22 3.20 -10.82
CA MET A 298 38.42 2.97 -11.62
C MET A 298 38.81 1.49 -11.67
N THR A 299 38.80 0.82 -10.53
CA THR A 299 39.15 -0.63 -10.45
C THR A 299 38.15 -1.46 -11.25
N LYS A 300 36.90 -1.04 -11.33
CA LYS A 300 35.83 -1.73 -12.08
C LYS A 300 35.76 -1.30 -13.55
N GLY A 301 36.48 -0.27 -13.98
CA GLY A 301 36.41 0.29 -15.33
C GLY A 301 35.07 0.99 -15.59
N VAL A 302 34.44 1.58 -14.57
CA VAL A 302 33.13 2.26 -14.66
C VAL A 302 33.32 3.77 -14.70
N GLN A 303 32.66 4.44 -15.64
CA GLN A 303 32.68 5.91 -15.76
C GLN A 303 31.63 6.53 -14.85
N ILE A 304 32.02 7.56 -14.09
CA ILE A 304 31.08 8.35 -13.26
C ILE A 304 30.87 9.72 -13.93
N ASN A 305 29.60 10.07 -14.23
CA ASN A 305 29.21 11.36 -14.75
C ASN A 305 28.36 12.07 -13.68
N GLN A 306 28.58 13.37 -13.48
CA GLN A 306 27.79 14.14 -12.51
C GLN A 306 27.28 15.45 -13.11
N TYR A 307 26.05 15.80 -12.74
CA TYR A 307 25.43 17.10 -12.98
C TYR A 307 24.72 17.53 -11.69
N LEU A 308 25.34 18.50 -10.98
CA LEU A 308 24.93 18.89 -9.64
C LEU A 308 24.63 20.40 -9.60
N GLU A 309 23.39 20.73 -9.28
CA GLU A 309 23.00 22.12 -9.03
C GLU A 309 23.61 22.63 -7.71
N LYS A 310 24.37 23.75 -7.75
CA LYS A 310 25.23 24.14 -6.64
C LYS A 310 24.50 24.82 -5.46
N ASN A 311 23.39 25.49 -5.71
CA ASN A 311 22.74 26.37 -4.73
C ASN A 311 21.64 25.64 -3.89
N ILE A 312 21.77 24.34 -3.68
CA ILE A 312 20.80 23.56 -2.91
C ILE A 312 21.36 23.32 -1.51
N VAL A 313 20.68 23.88 -0.50
CA VAL A 313 20.99 23.71 0.92
C VAL A 313 19.94 22.79 1.54
N ILE A 314 20.40 21.82 2.33
CA ILE A 314 19.54 20.94 3.13
C ILE A 314 19.98 21.00 4.60
N GLU A 315 19.06 20.68 5.50
CA GLU A 315 19.28 20.62 6.93
C GLU A 315 18.98 19.21 7.44
N THR A 316 20.06 18.46 7.71
CA THR A 316 19.94 17.06 8.15
C THR A 316 21.26 16.56 8.72
N ASP A 317 21.32 15.27 9.11
CA ASP A 317 22.58 14.64 9.53
C ASP A 317 23.45 14.28 8.31
N LYS A 318 24.51 15.09 8.11
CA LYS A 318 25.46 14.97 6.99
C LYS A 318 26.11 13.57 6.93
N ASN A 319 26.43 12.97 8.08
CA ASN A 319 27.11 11.68 8.13
C ASN A 319 26.19 10.53 7.76
N GLN A 320 24.94 10.57 8.24
CA GLN A 320 23.93 9.58 7.89
C GLN A 320 23.60 9.65 6.38
N LEU A 321 23.42 10.85 5.84
CA LEU A 321 23.17 11.01 4.40
C LEU A 321 24.36 10.54 3.57
N LYS A 322 25.61 10.86 4.01
CA LYS A 322 26.82 10.36 3.37
C LYS A 322 26.85 8.83 3.30
N GLN A 323 26.50 8.17 4.39
CA GLN A 323 26.44 6.70 4.46
C GLN A 323 25.43 6.13 3.47
N ALA A 324 24.21 6.71 3.41
CA ALA A 324 23.18 6.27 2.48
C ALA A 324 23.63 6.42 1.01
N LEU A 325 24.21 7.57 0.65
CA LEU A 325 24.70 7.86 -0.70
C LEU A 325 25.87 6.94 -1.10
N VAL A 326 26.82 6.71 -0.19
CA VAL A 326 27.94 5.79 -0.42
C VAL A 326 27.41 4.39 -0.75
N ASN A 327 26.44 3.88 0.01
CA ASN A 327 25.86 2.56 -0.24
C ASN A 327 25.15 2.49 -1.60
N ILE A 328 24.38 3.53 -1.97
CA ILE A 328 23.60 3.54 -3.21
C ILE A 328 24.54 3.64 -4.42
N VAL A 329 25.51 4.56 -4.40
CA VAL A 329 26.47 4.75 -5.52
C VAL A 329 27.38 3.50 -5.66
N LYS A 330 27.84 2.93 -4.53
CA LYS A 330 28.61 1.68 -4.53
C LYS A 330 27.81 0.55 -5.16
N ASN A 331 26.52 0.41 -4.84
CA ASN A 331 25.67 -0.62 -5.45
C ASN A 331 25.51 -0.43 -6.94
N ALA A 332 25.37 0.81 -7.42
CA ALA A 332 25.30 1.16 -8.84
C ALA A 332 26.60 0.75 -9.56
N ILE A 333 27.79 1.10 -9.02
CA ILE A 333 29.08 0.72 -9.61
C ILE A 333 29.29 -0.79 -9.62
N GLU A 334 28.91 -1.49 -8.54
CA GLU A 334 29.06 -2.95 -8.45
C GLU A 334 28.12 -3.71 -9.40
N ALA A 335 26.99 -3.12 -9.77
CA ALA A 335 26.03 -3.69 -10.73
C ALA A 335 26.40 -3.41 -12.19
N THR A 336 27.27 -2.42 -12.43
CA THR A 336 27.66 -1.96 -13.76
C THR A 336 28.82 -2.80 -14.30
N PRO A 337 28.77 -3.29 -15.55
CA PRO A 337 29.88 -3.98 -16.19
C PRO A 337 31.03 -3.00 -16.51
N GLN A 338 32.19 -3.57 -16.87
CA GLN A 338 33.31 -2.78 -17.38
C GLN A 338 32.88 -1.95 -18.59
N ASP A 339 33.41 -0.73 -18.69
CA ASP A 339 33.06 0.29 -19.68
C ASP A 339 31.63 0.85 -19.59
N GLY A 340 30.87 0.44 -18.55
CA GLY A 340 29.57 0.99 -18.25
C GLY A 340 29.66 2.35 -17.53
N ARG A 341 28.48 2.92 -17.24
CA ARG A 341 28.36 4.29 -16.75
C ARG A 341 27.42 4.39 -15.54
N VAL A 342 27.80 5.23 -14.58
CA VAL A 342 26.93 5.68 -13.47
C VAL A 342 26.78 7.19 -13.58
N SER A 343 25.54 7.67 -13.66
CA SER A 343 25.21 9.11 -13.75
C SER A 343 24.55 9.57 -12.47
N VAL A 344 25.03 10.68 -11.90
CA VAL A 344 24.48 11.29 -10.67
C VAL A 344 24.01 12.70 -11.01
N ASN A 345 22.69 12.90 -10.98
CA ASN A 345 22.05 14.15 -11.33
C ASN A 345 21.30 14.70 -10.13
N MET A 346 21.47 16.00 -9.84
CA MET A 346 20.76 16.66 -8.75
C MET A 346 20.20 17.99 -9.24
N HIS A 347 18.92 18.22 -9.00
CA HIS A 347 18.22 19.44 -9.35
C HIS A 347 17.09 19.73 -8.35
N LEU A 348 16.69 20.99 -8.28
CA LEU A 348 15.53 21.41 -7.50
C LEU A 348 14.24 21.20 -8.31
N ARG A 349 13.22 20.59 -7.68
CA ARG A 349 11.90 20.40 -8.26
C ARG A 349 10.82 20.53 -7.19
N ASP A 350 9.82 21.38 -7.43
CA ASP A 350 8.63 21.54 -6.56
C ASP A 350 8.98 21.70 -5.06
N HIS A 351 9.96 22.55 -4.73
CA HIS A 351 10.50 22.74 -3.37
C HIS A 351 11.10 21.49 -2.72
N GLN A 352 11.52 20.53 -3.51
CA GLN A 352 12.26 19.34 -3.05
C GLN A 352 13.52 19.14 -3.91
N VAL A 353 14.57 18.60 -3.31
CA VAL A 353 15.73 18.11 -4.06
C VAL A 353 15.37 16.79 -4.73
N CYS A 354 15.58 16.71 -6.02
CA CYS A 354 15.53 15.48 -6.76
C CYS A 354 16.97 15.04 -7.09
N LEU A 355 17.45 13.98 -6.40
CA LEU A 355 18.74 13.35 -6.67
C LEU A 355 18.50 12.01 -7.37
N THR A 356 19.01 11.86 -8.58
CA THR A 356 18.88 10.65 -9.40
C THR A 356 20.25 10.01 -9.60
N ILE A 357 20.36 8.72 -9.26
CA ILE A 357 21.55 7.90 -9.48
C ILE A 357 21.14 6.79 -10.45
N LYS A 358 21.71 6.80 -11.65
CA LYS A 358 21.37 5.87 -12.74
C LYS A 358 22.59 5.11 -13.18
N ASP A 359 22.51 3.79 -13.22
CA ASP A 359 23.53 2.90 -13.76
C ASP A 359 23.10 2.25 -15.08
N THR A 360 24.08 1.79 -15.85
CA THR A 360 23.88 0.96 -17.05
C THR A 360 24.23 -0.50 -16.75
N GLY A 361 23.87 -0.97 -15.57
CA GLY A 361 24.19 -2.29 -15.08
C GLY A 361 23.22 -3.38 -15.55
N LYS A 362 23.34 -4.56 -14.96
CA LYS A 362 22.50 -5.73 -15.25
C LYS A 362 21.01 -5.56 -14.98
N GLY A 363 20.64 -4.51 -14.25
CA GLY A 363 19.25 -4.28 -13.83
C GLY A 363 18.66 -5.40 -12.96
N MET A 364 17.33 -5.39 -12.83
CA MET A 364 16.59 -6.30 -11.96
C MET A 364 15.28 -6.75 -12.60
N THR A 365 14.86 -7.98 -12.28
CA THR A 365 13.52 -8.47 -12.61
C THR A 365 12.46 -7.81 -11.74
N SER A 366 11.19 -7.86 -12.14
CA SER A 366 10.07 -7.33 -11.33
C SER A 366 9.99 -8.00 -9.95
N GLU A 367 10.33 -9.29 -9.84
CA GLU A 367 10.38 -10.00 -8.59
C GLU A 367 11.52 -9.49 -7.69
N GLN A 368 12.72 -9.30 -8.24
CA GLN A 368 13.86 -8.73 -7.51
C GLN A 368 13.57 -7.31 -7.05
N LEU A 369 12.98 -6.48 -7.92
CA LEU A 369 12.61 -5.10 -7.62
C LEU A 369 11.58 -5.02 -6.47
N SER A 370 10.59 -5.91 -6.44
CA SER A 370 9.58 -5.96 -5.37
C SER A 370 10.17 -6.36 -4.00
N ARG A 371 11.36 -6.97 -3.97
CA ARG A 371 12.06 -7.40 -2.75
C ARG A 371 13.14 -6.43 -2.29
N ILE A 372 13.38 -5.34 -3.03
CA ILE A 372 14.34 -4.30 -2.60
C ILE A 372 13.89 -3.75 -1.23
N GLY A 373 14.86 -3.55 -0.35
CA GLY A 373 14.61 -3.10 1.01
C GLY A 373 14.08 -4.18 1.96
N SER A 374 13.95 -5.45 1.51
CA SER A 374 13.67 -6.57 2.41
C SER A 374 14.91 -6.96 3.20
N LEU A 375 14.73 -7.36 4.47
CA LEU A 375 15.80 -7.83 5.36
C LEU A 375 16.60 -8.96 4.73
N PHE A 376 17.95 -8.85 4.73
CA PHE A 376 18.90 -9.86 4.25
C PHE A 376 18.73 -10.25 2.78
N TYR A 377 17.98 -9.48 2.00
CA TYR A 377 17.85 -9.74 0.57
C TYR A 377 19.06 -9.19 -0.19
N SER A 378 19.81 -10.05 -0.81
CA SER A 378 20.96 -9.72 -1.66
C SER A 378 21.03 -10.67 -2.85
N THR A 379 21.34 -10.15 -4.01
CA THR A 379 21.65 -10.92 -5.23
C THR A 379 23.17 -11.16 -5.38
N LYS A 380 23.97 -10.70 -4.40
CA LYS A 380 25.44 -10.82 -4.37
C LYS A 380 25.84 -11.92 -3.41
N GLU A 381 26.80 -12.80 -3.79
CA GLU A 381 27.30 -13.90 -2.94
C GLU A 381 27.89 -13.41 -1.60
N LYS A 382 28.52 -12.23 -1.58
CA LYS A 382 29.14 -11.63 -0.38
C LYS A 382 28.36 -10.41 0.17
N GLY A 383 27.12 -10.18 -0.30
CA GLY A 383 26.30 -9.05 0.14
C GLY A 383 25.52 -9.37 1.41
N THR A 384 25.55 -8.48 2.41
CA THR A 384 24.78 -8.63 3.66
C THR A 384 23.25 -8.43 3.46
N GLY A 385 22.85 -7.78 2.35
CA GLY A 385 21.44 -7.40 2.10
C GLY A 385 20.93 -6.28 3.00
N LEU A 386 21.77 -5.69 3.85
CA LEU A 386 21.39 -4.64 4.79
C LEU A 386 21.58 -3.22 4.21
N GLY A 387 22.60 -3.00 3.38
CA GLY A 387 22.99 -1.66 2.91
C GLY A 387 21.86 -0.89 2.23
N THR A 388 21.13 -1.52 1.31
CA THR A 388 19.99 -0.88 0.63
C THR A 388 18.88 -0.51 1.62
N MET A 389 18.56 -1.40 2.55
CA MET A 389 17.53 -1.18 3.56
C MET A 389 17.93 -0.06 4.54
N VAL A 390 19.18 -0.01 4.98
CA VAL A 390 19.74 1.08 5.80
C VAL A 390 19.62 2.40 5.07
N SER A 391 19.96 2.45 3.77
CA SER A 391 19.86 3.66 2.95
C SER A 391 18.42 4.16 2.83
N ILE A 392 17.45 3.25 2.60
CA ILE A 392 16.02 3.58 2.55
C ILE A 392 15.61 4.20 3.89
N ARG A 393 15.97 3.56 5.00
CA ARG A 393 15.60 3.99 6.35
C ARG A 393 16.18 5.35 6.72
N ILE A 394 17.44 5.60 6.38
CA ILE A 394 18.09 6.90 6.58
C ILE A 394 17.33 8.00 5.82
N ILE A 395 17.02 7.79 4.54
CA ILE A 395 16.30 8.75 3.72
C ILE A 395 14.89 9.01 4.27
N GLU A 396 14.16 7.98 4.69
CA GLU A 396 12.83 8.10 5.30
C GLU A 396 12.88 8.88 6.63
N THR A 397 13.92 8.69 7.46
CA THR A 397 14.11 9.42 8.74
C THR A 397 14.39 10.90 8.52
N MET A 398 14.83 11.28 7.33
CA MET A 398 15.06 12.68 6.89
C MET A 398 13.83 13.27 6.18
N ASP A 399 12.63 12.71 6.37
CA ASP A 399 11.39 13.06 5.66
C ASP A 399 11.52 12.98 4.12
N GLY A 400 12.52 12.24 3.65
CA GLY A 400 12.77 12.00 2.24
C GLY A 400 11.97 10.80 1.69
N ARG A 401 12.00 10.65 0.37
CA ARG A 401 11.44 9.50 -0.34
C ARG A 401 12.49 8.92 -1.28
N ILE A 402 12.53 7.60 -1.38
CA ILE A 402 13.41 6.90 -2.31
C ILE A 402 12.60 5.95 -3.18
N ASN A 403 12.86 5.96 -4.48
CA ASN A 403 12.20 5.10 -5.44
C ASN A 403 13.23 4.40 -6.33
N TYR A 404 12.95 3.15 -6.69
CA TYR A 404 13.79 2.32 -7.56
C TYR A 404 13.01 1.97 -8.82
N ALA A 405 13.59 2.27 -9.97
CA ALA A 405 13.13 1.82 -11.28
C ALA A 405 14.25 1.00 -11.93
N SER A 406 13.95 -0.21 -12.39
CA SER A 406 14.96 -1.09 -12.98
C SER A 406 14.36 -2.00 -14.03
N LYS A 407 15.18 -2.32 -15.05
CA LYS A 407 14.85 -3.29 -16.07
C LYS A 407 16.10 -4.11 -16.41
N VAL A 408 15.91 -5.40 -16.61
CA VAL A 408 17.00 -6.33 -16.91
C VAL A 408 17.77 -5.86 -18.14
N ASP A 409 19.11 -5.85 -18.06
CA ASP A 409 20.06 -5.40 -19.07
C ASP A 409 19.98 -3.92 -19.48
N GLU A 410 19.13 -3.11 -18.83
CA GLU A 410 19.05 -1.66 -19.06
C GLU A 410 19.61 -0.85 -17.88
N GLY A 411 19.77 -1.49 -16.70
CA GLY A 411 20.29 -0.87 -15.49
C GLY A 411 19.23 -0.51 -14.46
N THR A 412 19.63 0.29 -13.47
CA THR A 412 18.78 0.74 -12.37
C THR A 412 18.87 2.26 -12.24
N GLU A 413 17.72 2.86 -11.93
CA GLU A 413 17.58 4.27 -11.60
C GLU A 413 17.02 4.41 -10.18
N VAL A 414 17.77 5.08 -9.31
CA VAL A 414 17.38 5.39 -7.93
C VAL A 414 17.08 6.87 -7.86
N THR A 415 15.86 7.24 -7.52
CA THR A 415 15.43 8.63 -7.33
C THR A 415 15.19 8.90 -5.85
N ILE A 416 15.87 9.90 -5.30
CA ILE A 416 15.76 10.35 -3.92
C ILE A 416 15.18 11.77 -3.92
N LEU A 417 14.12 11.97 -3.14
CA LEU A 417 13.51 13.27 -2.89
C LEU A 417 13.78 13.66 -1.45
N LEU A 418 14.36 14.85 -1.23
CA LEU A 418 14.64 15.39 0.10
C LEU A 418 14.00 16.77 0.25
N PRO A 419 13.53 17.15 1.46
CA PRO A 419 13.09 18.50 1.73
C PRO A 419 14.25 19.49 1.63
N VAL A 420 13.99 20.69 1.13
CA VAL A 420 14.97 21.79 1.05
C VAL A 420 14.82 22.68 2.28
N SER A 421 15.94 23.15 2.83
CA SER A 421 15.95 24.22 3.79
C SER A 421 16.01 25.58 3.07
N GLU A 422 15.32 26.61 3.58
CA GLU A 422 15.48 27.97 3.05
C GLU A 422 16.93 28.44 3.21
N LEU A 423 17.44 29.14 2.19
CA LEU A 423 18.76 29.80 2.25
C LEU A 423 18.76 30.85 3.35
N ASP A 424 19.44 30.58 4.47
CA ASP A 424 19.85 31.63 5.38
C ASP A 424 21.04 32.35 4.79
N SER A 425 20.96 33.69 4.70
CA SER A 425 22.03 34.58 4.23
C SER A 425 23.35 34.45 5.01
N ASN A 426 23.38 33.72 6.09
CA ASN A 426 24.54 33.53 6.97
C ASN A 426 25.55 32.46 6.53
N LEU A 427 25.20 31.57 5.60
CA LEU A 427 26.13 30.51 5.13
C LEU A 427 27.26 31.04 4.23
N ASP A 428 27.07 32.21 3.62
CA ASP A 428 28.08 32.81 2.74
C ASP A 428 29.13 33.63 3.52
N GLU A 429 28.83 34.09 4.75
CA GLU A 429 29.79 34.87 5.57
C GLU A 429 30.86 33.98 6.24
N GLU A 430 30.55 32.74 6.64
CA GLU A 430 31.55 31.85 7.25
C GLU A 430 32.64 31.37 6.27
N LYS A 431 32.41 31.43 4.97
CA LYS A 431 33.42 31.04 3.94
C LYS A 431 34.39 32.14 3.55
N GLN A 432 34.15 33.41 3.94
CA GLN A 432 35.08 34.51 3.65
C GLN A 432 36.11 34.75 4.75
N VAL A 433 36.04 34.05 5.88
CA VAL A 433 36.92 34.25 7.06
C VAL A 433 37.83 33.02 7.34
N GLY A 434 37.83 31.97 6.48
CA GLY A 434 38.65 30.78 6.66
C GLY A 434 39.78 30.65 5.62
#